data_3c4781e52c77a2e03f8aaa805bd639eb
#
_entry.id   3c4781e52c77a2e03f8aaa805bd639eb
#
_cell.length_a   1.000
_cell.length_b   1.000
_cell.length_c   1.000
_cell.angle_alpha   90.00
_cell.angle_beta   90.00
_cell.angle_gamma   90.00
#
_symmetry.space_group_name_H-M   'P 1'
#
loop_
_entity.id
_entity.type
_entity.pdbx_description
1 polymer ?
#
loop_
_entity_poly.entity_id
_entity_poly.type
_entity_poly.pdbx_seq_one_letter_code
_entity_poly.pdbx_strand_id
1 'polypeptide(L)'
;MKALPGVVMTAIAALLVAGCGVPLQDSAQPLPPEVIPPPVVSPTETPAPSPTATPSPTSTQSPAIELVDFFFIREDGLVPLPSDITSPTAPEVVLEGLTSGPPPETGLRSVVVDPLTGNALVSVFVPSDPEVALPTADVTIAVGSAFGSLPSAEQVLLLGQVVLSLSSAGYSTVSVVDEAGSPLAVPLPDGRLLDRPATALDYASLIRAI
;
A
#
# COMPACT_ATOMS: atom_id res chain seq x y z
N MET A 1 -46.38 42.65 11.79
CA MET A 1 -46.09 43.72 10.87
C MET A 1 -44.84 43.42 10.06
N LYS A 2 -45.05 43.37 8.76
CA LYS A 2 -44.17 43.47 7.58
C LYS A 2 -43.30 42.26 7.22
N ALA A 3 -43.86 41.48 6.33
CA ALA A 3 -43.20 40.68 5.35
C ALA A 3 -42.50 41.55 4.31
N LEU A 4 -41.41 41.03 3.72
CA LEU A 4 -40.95 41.34 2.37
C LEU A 4 -40.24 40.16 1.73
N PRO A 5 -40.60 39.81 0.52
CA PRO A 5 -40.01 38.69 -0.24
C PRO A 5 -38.86 39.21 -1.09
N GLY A 6 -37.76 38.47 -1.14
CA GLY A 6 -36.66 38.66 -2.05
C GLY A 6 -36.56 37.51 -3.04
N VAL A 7 -37.24 37.68 -4.16
CA VAL A 7 -37.03 36.93 -5.41
C VAL A 7 -35.71 37.41 -6.00
N VAL A 8 -34.77 36.52 -6.34
CA VAL A 8 -33.76 36.71 -7.41
C VAL A 8 -33.15 35.36 -7.74
N MET A 9 -33.53 34.86 -8.87
CA MET A 9 -32.83 34.86 -10.15
C MET A 9 -31.91 33.66 -10.32
N THR A 10 -32.50 32.70 -10.94
CA THR A 10 -31.92 31.55 -11.66
C THR A 10 -30.92 32.05 -12.68
N ALA A 11 -29.65 31.68 -12.55
CA ALA A 11 -28.65 31.75 -13.61
C ALA A 11 -28.25 30.33 -14.01
N ILE A 12 -28.79 29.87 -15.11
CA ILE A 12 -28.42 28.67 -15.82
C ILE A 12 -27.08 28.94 -16.50
N ALA A 13 -26.02 28.32 -15.99
CA ALA A 13 -24.77 28.18 -16.71
C ALA A 13 -24.66 26.76 -17.23
N ALA A 14 -25.09 26.54 -18.45
CA ALA A 14 -24.80 25.34 -19.21
C ALA A 14 -23.33 25.39 -19.63
N LEU A 15 -22.45 24.70 -18.91
CA LEU A 15 -21.09 24.44 -19.37
C LEU A 15 -21.11 23.16 -20.21
N LEU A 16 -20.82 23.34 -21.48
CA LEU A 16 -20.54 22.32 -22.47
C LEU A 16 -19.36 21.47 -22.02
N VAL A 17 -19.62 20.22 -21.67
CA VAL A 17 -18.60 19.19 -21.50
C VAL A 17 -18.17 18.76 -22.90
N ALA A 18 -17.06 19.31 -23.37
CA ALA A 18 -16.37 18.82 -24.55
C ALA A 18 -15.70 17.49 -24.14
N GLY A 19 -16.41 16.38 -24.26
CA GLY A 19 -15.88 15.05 -24.13
C GLY A 19 -14.92 14.80 -25.30
N CYS A 20 -13.62 14.66 -25.00
CA CYS A 20 -12.68 14.01 -25.91
C CYS A 20 -13.08 12.53 -26.01
N GLY A 21 -13.95 12.23 -26.96
CA GLY A 21 -14.27 10.85 -27.30
C GLY A 21 -13.06 10.20 -27.95
N VAL A 22 -12.42 9.28 -27.25
CA VAL A 22 -11.54 8.31 -27.88
C VAL A 22 -12.44 7.40 -28.72
N PRO A 23 -12.27 7.29 -30.05
CA PRO A 23 -13.06 6.38 -30.86
C PRO A 23 -12.77 4.93 -30.43
N LEU A 24 -13.77 4.28 -29.85
CA LEU A 24 -13.75 2.84 -29.65
C LEU A 24 -13.85 2.19 -31.04
N GLN A 25 -12.82 1.44 -31.44
CA GLN A 25 -12.91 0.60 -32.61
C GLN A 25 -13.82 -0.59 -32.29
N ASP A 26 -15.06 -0.55 -32.76
CA ASP A 26 -16.07 -1.58 -32.54
C ASP A 26 -15.88 -2.84 -33.36
N SER A 27 -14.84 -2.93 -34.18
CA SER A 27 -14.51 -4.13 -34.94
C SER A 27 -13.02 -4.24 -35.26
N ALA A 28 -12.48 -5.44 -35.03
CA ALA A 28 -11.14 -5.79 -35.48
C ALA A 28 -11.12 -5.73 -37.02
N GLN A 29 -10.34 -4.80 -37.58
CA GLN A 29 -10.14 -4.74 -39.01
C GLN A 29 -9.28 -5.93 -39.44
N PRO A 30 -9.75 -6.80 -40.34
CA PRO A 30 -8.93 -7.90 -40.84
C PRO A 30 -7.68 -7.32 -41.53
N LEU A 31 -6.51 -7.79 -41.13
CA LEU A 31 -5.26 -7.46 -41.79
C LEU A 31 -5.35 -7.89 -43.25
N PRO A 32 -4.88 -7.07 -44.21
CA PRO A 32 -4.78 -7.49 -45.62
C PRO A 32 -3.90 -8.76 -45.67
N PRO A 33 -4.21 -9.74 -46.54
CA PRO A 33 -3.40 -10.93 -46.72
C PRO A 33 -2.00 -10.48 -47.14
N GLU A 34 -1.07 -10.56 -46.21
CA GLU A 34 0.34 -10.33 -46.51
C GLU A 34 0.78 -11.40 -47.49
N VAL A 35 1.28 -10.95 -48.63
CA VAL A 35 1.80 -11.85 -49.69
C VAL A 35 2.98 -12.60 -49.06
N ILE A 36 2.73 -13.84 -48.65
CA ILE A 36 3.77 -14.73 -48.14
C ILE A 36 4.71 -15.01 -49.30
N PRO A 37 5.97 -14.56 -49.24
CA PRO A 37 6.93 -14.96 -50.30
C PRO A 37 7.10 -16.49 -50.29
N PRO A 38 7.30 -17.11 -51.44
CA PRO A 38 7.45 -18.56 -51.51
C PRO A 38 8.60 -19.03 -50.64
N PRO A 39 8.46 -20.16 -49.94
CA PRO A 39 9.52 -20.69 -49.08
C PRO A 39 10.79 -20.91 -49.88
N VAL A 40 11.85 -20.21 -49.50
CA VAL A 40 13.20 -20.49 -49.99
C VAL A 40 13.59 -21.84 -49.38
N VAL A 41 13.61 -22.87 -50.22
CA VAL A 41 14.16 -24.20 -49.85
C VAL A 41 15.66 -24.05 -49.65
N SER A 42 16.04 -23.87 -48.41
CA SER A 42 17.44 -23.99 -48.00
C SER A 42 17.88 -25.45 -48.11
N PRO A 43 19.11 -25.71 -48.62
CA PRO A 43 19.61 -27.07 -48.66
C PRO A 43 19.62 -27.69 -47.25
N THR A 44 19.18 -28.95 -47.17
CA THR A 44 19.15 -29.75 -45.95
C THR A 44 20.57 -29.84 -45.37
N GLU A 45 20.85 -29.00 -44.38
CA GLU A 45 22.05 -29.21 -43.57
C GLU A 45 21.81 -30.40 -42.63
N THR A 46 22.72 -31.35 -42.72
CA THR A 46 22.82 -32.47 -41.77
C THR A 46 22.82 -31.95 -40.36
N PRO A 47 21.93 -32.43 -39.46
CA PRO A 47 21.88 -31.90 -38.09
C PRO A 47 23.22 -32.17 -37.39
N ALA A 48 23.94 -31.07 -37.11
CA ALA A 48 25.05 -31.14 -36.20
C ALA A 48 24.54 -31.51 -34.81
N PRO A 49 25.27 -32.30 -34.01
CA PRO A 49 24.84 -32.67 -32.68
C PRO A 49 24.59 -31.39 -31.87
N SER A 50 23.36 -31.26 -31.35
CA SER A 50 22.95 -30.17 -30.51
C SER A 50 23.93 -30.02 -29.32
N PRO A 51 24.56 -28.88 -29.09
CA PRO A 51 25.36 -28.72 -27.89
C PRO A 51 24.48 -28.95 -26.68
N THR A 52 24.83 -29.91 -25.84
CA THR A 52 24.23 -30.19 -24.56
C THR A 52 24.22 -28.84 -23.80
N ALA A 53 23.04 -28.31 -23.51
CA ALA A 53 22.89 -27.07 -22.77
C ALA A 53 23.60 -27.21 -21.41
N THR A 54 24.75 -26.59 -21.27
CA THR A 54 25.40 -26.43 -19.97
C THR A 54 24.43 -25.72 -19.07
N PRO A 55 24.07 -26.27 -17.89
CA PRO A 55 23.16 -25.56 -16.98
C PRO A 55 23.76 -24.20 -16.67
N SER A 56 23.02 -23.18 -17.04
CA SER A 56 23.37 -21.80 -16.70
C SER A 56 23.51 -21.71 -15.17
N PRO A 57 24.60 -21.17 -14.62
CA PRO A 57 24.70 -21.05 -13.17
C PRO A 57 23.49 -20.25 -12.67
N THR A 58 22.69 -20.89 -11.83
CA THR A 58 21.64 -20.19 -11.08
C THR A 58 22.37 -19.14 -10.25
N SER A 59 22.21 -17.87 -10.62
CA SER A 59 22.74 -16.76 -9.86
C SER A 59 22.07 -16.78 -8.49
N THR A 60 22.76 -17.32 -7.49
CA THR A 60 22.38 -17.17 -6.10
C THR A 60 22.61 -15.68 -5.77
N GLN A 61 21.57 -14.85 -5.93
CA GLN A 61 21.64 -13.48 -5.46
C GLN A 61 21.83 -13.53 -3.94
N SER A 62 22.95 -13.02 -3.48
CA SER A 62 23.13 -12.74 -2.04
C SER A 62 22.00 -11.80 -1.60
N PRO A 63 21.38 -12.06 -0.46
CA PRO A 63 20.36 -11.16 0.08
C PRO A 63 20.96 -9.75 0.21
N ALA A 64 20.30 -8.77 -0.39
CA ALA A 64 20.67 -7.38 -0.22
C ALA A 64 20.17 -6.92 1.16
N ILE A 65 20.94 -6.07 1.82
CA ILE A 65 20.51 -5.39 3.04
C ILE A 65 19.96 -4.03 2.61
N GLU A 66 18.77 -3.72 3.08
CA GLU A 66 18.08 -2.47 2.85
C GLU A 66 17.91 -1.73 4.18
N LEU A 67 18.12 -0.41 4.16
CA LEU A 67 17.91 0.43 5.32
C LEU A 67 16.45 0.89 5.33
N VAL A 68 15.69 0.48 6.35
CA VAL A 68 14.29 0.83 6.53
C VAL A 68 14.13 1.60 7.83
N ASP A 69 13.41 2.70 7.78
CA ASP A 69 13.09 3.48 8.97
C ASP A 69 11.85 2.90 9.67
N PHE A 70 12.01 2.39 10.86
CA PHE A 70 10.89 2.10 11.76
C PHE A 70 10.51 3.35 12.53
N PHE A 71 9.24 3.68 12.52
CA PHE A 71 8.73 4.84 13.25
C PHE A 71 8.22 4.43 14.62
N PHE A 72 8.82 4.98 15.66
CA PHE A 72 8.45 4.75 17.05
C PHE A 72 7.99 6.03 17.73
N ILE A 73 7.24 5.90 18.81
CA ILE A 73 6.61 7.02 19.50
C ILE A 73 7.56 7.62 20.53
N ARG A 74 7.73 8.93 20.44
CA ARG A 74 8.28 9.78 21.49
C ARG A 74 7.27 10.86 21.84
N GLU A 75 6.81 10.87 23.10
CA GLU A 75 5.74 11.77 23.55
C GLU A 75 4.46 11.60 22.70
N ASP A 76 4.11 12.59 21.88
CA ASP A 76 2.93 12.62 21.00
C ASP A 76 3.28 12.59 19.50
N GLY A 77 4.51 12.24 19.15
CA GLY A 77 4.99 12.20 17.77
C GLY A 77 5.75 10.92 17.43
N LEU A 78 6.11 10.80 16.16
CA LEU A 78 6.79 9.66 15.58
C LEU A 78 8.21 10.02 15.17
N VAL A 79 9.17 9.22 15.59
CA VAL A 79 10.60 9.39 15.34
C VAL A 79 11.09 8.20 14.53
N PRO A 80 11.76 8.44 13.38
CA PRO A 80 12.37 7.35 12.60
C PRO A 80 13.57 6.75 13.33
N LEU A 81 13.66 5.42 13.31
CA LEU A 81 14.79 4.64 13.78
C LEU A 81 15.25 3.73 12.65
N PRO A 82 16.41 4.00 12.02
CA PRO A 82 16.89 3.18 10.92
C PRO A 82 17.27 1.78 11.40
N SER A 83 16.91 0.78 10.59
CA SER A 83 17.20 -0.62 10.84
C SER A 83 17.57 -1.33 9.55
N ASP A 84 18.57 -2.20 9.62
CA ASP A 84 19.00 -3.03 8.50
C ASP A 84 18.07 -4.23 8.36
N ILE A 85 17.44 -4.38 7.20
CA ILE A 85 16.54 -5.49 6.90
C ILE A 85 16.99 -6.19 5.63
N THR A 86 16.74 -7.49 5.55
CA THR A 86 17.01 -8.28 4.34
C THR A 86 15.96 -7.97 3.27
N SER A 87 16.39 -7.52 2.11
CA SER A 87 15.53 -7.21 0.96
C SER A 87 15.20 -8.49 0.13
N PRO A 88 13.99 -8.60 -0.44
CA PRO A 88 12.88 -7.65 -0.34
C PRO A 88 12.21 -7.70 1.03
N THR A 89 11.86 -6.54 1.56
CA THR A 89 11.25 -6.46 2.89
C THR A 89 9.77 -6.79 2.80
N ALA A 90 9.37 -7.93 3.34
CA ALA A 90 7.95 -8.30 3.44
C ALA A 90 7.24 -7.46 4.52
N PRO A 91 5.93 -7.14 4.34
CA PRO A 91 5.19 -6.31 5.29
C PRO A 91 5.12 -6.95 6.69
N GLU A 92 5.10 -8.27 6.78
CA GLU A 92 5.13 -9.02 8.04
C GLU A 92 6.41 -8.74 8.85
N VAL A 93 7.55 -8.61 8.17
CA VAL A 93 8.85 -8.30 8.81
C VAL A 93 8.82 -6.90 9.40
N VAL A 94 8.19 -5.94 8.72
CA VAL A 94 8.01 -4.58 9.26
C VAL A 94 7.13 -4.60 10.51
N LEU A 95 6.00 -5.32 10.46
CA LEU A 95 5.10 -5.42 11.62
C LEU A 95 5.75 -6.17 12.79
N GLU A 96 6.55 -7.20 12.52
CA GLU A 96 7.33 -7.91 13.54
C GLU A 96 8.35 -7.00 14.21
N GLY A 97 9.06 -6.18 13.44
CA GLY A 97 9.99 -5.17 13.97
C GLY A 97 9.30 -4.16 14.87
N LEU A 98 8.13 -3.67 14.47
CA LEU A 98 7.32 -2.77 15.30
C LEU A 98 6.79 -3.44 16.57
N THR A 99 6.42 -4.72 16.48
CA THR A 99 5.94 -5.52 17.61
C THR A 99 7.05 -5.82 18.62
N SER A 100 8.27 -6.07 18.13
CA SER A 100 9.46 -6.26 18.97
C SER A 100 9.81 -4.99 19.74
N GLY A 101 9.38 -3.85 19.24
CA GLY A 101 9.59 -2.55 19.86
C GLY A 101 11.00 -1.99 19.68
N PRO A 102 11.20 -0.73 20.08
CA PRO A 102 12.51 -0.08 20.00
C PRO A 102 13.43 -0.56 21.11
N PRO A 103 14.76 -0.43 20.95
CA PRO A 103 15.72 -0.68 22.02
C PRO A 103 15.39 0.17 23.26
N PRO A 104 15.44 -0.40 24.48
CA PRO A 104 14.97 0.27 25.71
C PRO A 104 15.73 1.55 26.04
N GLU A 105 17.00 1.65 25.61
CA GLU A 105 17.84 2.85 25.83
C GLU A 105 17.41 4.07 25.00
N THR A 106 16.57 3.89 24.00
CA THR A 106 16.14 5.00 23.11
C THR A 106 15.08 5.90 23.73
N GLY A 107 14.39 5.41 24.78
CA GLY A 107 13.24 6.10 25.37
C GLY A 107 12.02 6.21 24.43
N LEU A 108 12.03 5.44 23.35
CA LEU A 108 10.93 5.32 22.42
C LEU A 108 9.96 4.22 22.85
N ARG A 109 8.73 4.24 22.35
CA ARG A 109 7.73 3.19 22.59
C ARG A 109 7.00 2.78 21.32
N SER A 110 6.46 1.57 21.33
CA SER A 110 5.53 1.08 20.31
C SER A 110 4.14 0.93 20.92
N VAL A 111 3.10 1.11 20.10
CA VAL A 111 1.69 0.90 20.48
C VAL A 111 1.02 -0.15 19.59
N VAL A 112 1.80 -0.87 18.79
CA VAL A 112 1.26 -1.97 17.97
C VAL A 112 1.01 -3.25 18.77
N VAL A 113 1.35 -3.25 20.06
CA VAL A 113 1.10 -4.35 20.98
C VAL A 113 0.19 -3.86 22.11
N ASP A 114 -0.83 -4.62 22.41
CA ASP A 114 -1.69 -4.38 23.56
C ASP A 114 -0.88 -4.55 24.85
N PRO A 115 -0.74 -3.50 25.66
CA PRO A 115 0.08 -3.56 26.88
C PRO A 115 -0.49 -4.50 27.96
N LEU A 116 -1.76 -4.88 27.87
CA LEU A 116 -2.42 -5.76 28.84
C LEU A 116 -2.26 -7.23 28.49
N THR A 117 -2.33 -7.56 27.19
CA THR A 117 -2.31 -8.95 26.72
C THR A 117 -1.01 -9.35 26.07
N GLY A 118 -0.20 -8.39 25.63
CA GLY A 118 1.02 -8.63 24.86
C GLY A 118 0.75 -9.04 23.41
N ASN A 119 -0.51 -9.02 22.96
CA ASN A 119 -0.86 -9.41 21.60
C ASN A 119 -0.66 -8.26 20.62
N ALA A 120 -0.28 -8.59 19.39
CA ALA A 120 -0.22 -7.60 18.33
C ALA A 120 -1.63 -7.08 18.01
N LEU A 121 -1.76 -5.76 17.91
CA LEU A 121 -3.00 -5.07 17.54
C LEU A 121 -3.21 -4.99 16.03
N VAL A 122 -2.15 -5.28 15.26
CA VAL A 122 -2.11 -5.18 13.79
C VAL A 122 -1.44 -6.42 13.21
N SER A 123 -1.98 -6.92 12.12
CA SER A 123 -1.38 -8.00 11.33
C SER A 123 -1.56 -7.74 9.84
N VAL A 124 -0.78 -8.41 8.99
CA VAL A 124 -1.05 -8.40 7.55
C VAL A 124 -2.32 -9.20 7.30
N PHE A 125 -3.23 -8.62 6.53
CA PHE A 125 -4.47 -9.29 6.16
C PHE A 125 -4.26 -10.07 4.85
N VAL A 126 -4.50 -11.38 4.94
CA VAL A 126 -4.55 -12.26 3.77
C VAL A 126 -5.96 -12.81 3.66
N PRO A 127 -6.70 -12.50 2.58
CA PRO A 127 -8.07 -12.99 2.44
C PRO A 127 -8.07 -14.51 2.33
N SER A 128 -8.91 -15.16 3.13
CA SER A 128 -9.13 -16.60 3.05
C SER A 128 -9.94 -16.99 1.80
N ASP A 129 -10.72 -16.05 1.26
CA ASP A 129 -11.52 -16.19 0.05
C ASP A 129 -10.99 -15.24 -1.03
N PRO A 130 -10.52 -15.75 -2.19
CA PRO A 130 -10.01 -14.91 -3.28
C PRO A 130 -11.10 -14.03 -3.93
N GLU A 131 -12.39 -14.27 -3.68
CA GLU A 131 -13.48 -13.44 -4.18
C GLU A 131 -13.75 -12.21 -3.31
N VAL A 132 -13.12 -12.10 -2.15
CA VAL A 132 -13.23 -10.89 -1.31
C VAL A 132 -12.51 -9.75 -2.02
N ALA A 133 -13.29 -8.77 -2.48
CA ALA A 133 -12.77 -7.56 -3.08
C ALA A 133 -12.12 -6.68 -2.01
N LEU A 134 -10.79 -6.75 -1.90
CA LEU A 134 -10.03 -5.83 -1.06
C LEU A 134 -9.89 -4.46 -1.72
N PRO A 135 -9.77 -3.39 -0.95
CA PRO A 135 -9.36 -2.10 -1.48
C PRO A 135 -8.02 -2.24 -2.22
N THR A 136 -7.91 -1.58 -3.39
CA THR A 136 -6.66 -1.58 -4.15
C THR A 136 -5.58 -0.81 -3.37
N ALA A 137 -4.67 -1.55 -2.74
CA ALA A 137 -3.55 -1.03 -1.98
C ALA A 137 -2.34 -1.98 -2.11
N ASP A 138 -1.15 -1.47 -1.82
CA ASP A 138 0.07 -2.29 -1.84
C ASP A 138 0.08 -3.29 -0.68
N VAL A 139 -0.46 -2.88 0.47
CA VAL A 139 -0.60 -3.71 1.66
C VAL A 139 -1.97 -3.52 2.29
N THR A 140 -2.59 -4.61 2.73
CA THR A 140 -3.77 -4.57 3.58
C THR A 140 -3.42 -5.08 4.97
N ILE A 141 -3.73 -4.29 5.99
CA ILE A 141 -3.53 -4.66 7.38
C ILE A 141 -4.88 -4.87 8.08
N ALA A 142 -4.97 -5.90 8.92
CA ALA A 142 -6.09 -6.10 9.82
C ALA A 142 -5.77 -5.50 11.19
N VAL A 143 -6.73 -4.78 11.76
CA VAL A 143 -6.66 -4.34 13.16
C VAL A 143 -7.55 -5.21 14.03
N GLY A 144 -7.01 -5.65 15.18
CA GLY A 144 -7.75 -6.44 16.13
C GLY A 144 -8.84 -5.65 16.86
N SER A 145 -9.77 -6.35 17.47
CA SER A 145 -10.90 -5.77 18.21
C SER A 145 -10.49 -4.77 19.31
N ALA A 146 -9.30 -4.98 19.92
CA ALA A 146 -8.76 -4.10 20.93
C ALA A 146 -8.37 -2.71 20.39
N PHE A 147 -8.13 -2.56 19.08
CA PHE A 147 -7.85 -1.26 18.46
C PHE A 147 -8.94 -0.23 18.71
N GLY A 148 -10.22 -0.64 18.59
CA GLY A 148 -11.37 0.23 18.83
C GLY A 148 -11.49 0.71 20.29
N SER A 149 -10.83 0.03 21.23
CA SER A 149 -10.80 0.40 22.65
C SER A 149 -9.71 1.41 23.00
N LEU A 150 -8.77 1.65 22.09
CA LEU A 150 -7.71 2.62 22.29
C LEU A 150 -8.27 4.06 22.28
N PRO A 151 -7.70 4.98 23.04
CA PRO A 151 -7.94 6.41 22.86
C PRO A 151 -7.66 6.85 21.43
N SER A 152 -8.47 7.79 20.89
CA SER A 152 -8.31 8.22 19.50
C SER A 152 -6.90 8.69 19.14
N ALA A 153 -6.22 9.37 20.09
CA ALA A 153 -4.83 9.78 19.88
C ALA A 153 -3.87 8.59 19.70
N GLU A 154 -4.09 7.49 20.44
CA GLU A 154 -3.27 6.29 20.31
C GLU A 154 -3.60 5.51 19.04
N GLN A 155 -4.87 5.50 18.59
CA GLN A 155 -5.23 4.94 17.28
C GLN A 155 -4.50 5.66 16.15
N VAL A 156 -4.45 7.00 16.19
CA VAL A 156 -3.71 7.82 15.21
C VAL A 156 -2.21 7.52 15.25
N LEU A 157 -1.61 7.42 16.43
CA LEU A 157 -0.18 7.10 16.58
C LEU A 157 0.13 5.69 16.11
N LEU A 158 -0.72 4.70 16.41
CA LEU A 158 -0.58 3.32 15.94
C LEU A 158 -0.59 3.25 14.42
N LEU A 159 -1.61 3.85 13.80
CA LEU A 159 -1.72 3.83 12.34
C LEU A 159 -0.59 4.62 11.67
N GLY A 160 -0.22 5.78 12.22
CA GLY A 160 0.93 6.53 11.75
C GLY A 160 2.23 5.73 11.83
N GLN A 161 2.46 5.03 12.95
CA GLN A 161 3.61 4.16 13.15
C GLN A 161 3.69 3.07 12.07
N VAL A 162 2.57 2.39 11.80
CA VAL A 162 2.51 1.30 10.81
C VAL A 162 2.65 1.84 9.38
N VAL A 163 1.86 2.86 9.02
CA VAL A 163 1.84 3.42 7.65
C VAL A 163 3.19 4.02 7.27
N LEU A 164 3.82 4.79 8.16
CA LEU A 164 5.12 5.40 7.89
C LEU A 164 6.24 4.36 7.78
N SER A 165 6.23 3.32 8.63
CA SER A 165 7.24 2.26 8.57
C SER A 165 7.08 1.39 7.32
N LEU A 166 5.84 1.03 6.94
CA LEU A 166 5.58 0.33 5.68
C LEU A 166 5.97 1.20 4.48
N SER A 167 5.71 2.51 4.54
CA SER A 167 6.10 3.42 3.46
C SER A 167 7.62 3.52 3.31
N SER A 168 8.37 3.52 4.41
CA SER A 168 9.84 3.46 4.38
C SER A 168 10.36 2.16 3.78
N ALA A 169 9.63 1.06 3.91
CA ALA A 169 9.92 -0.23 3.29
C ALA A 169 9.44 -0.33 1.82
N GLY A 170 8.95 0.78 1.23
CA GLY A 170 8.59 0.86 -0.19
C GLY A 170 7.11 0.67 -0.52
N TYR A 171 6.23 0.50 0.47
CA TYR A 171 4.79 0.37 0.26
C TYR A 171 4.12 1.75 0.21
N SER A 172 3.57 2.13 -0.93
CA SER A 172 3.01 3.48 -1.14
C SER A 172 1.65 3.69 -0.49
N THR A 173 0.85 2.61 -0.40
CA THR A 173 -0.53 2.65 0.08
C THR A 173 -0.84 1.50 1.03
N VAL A 174 -1.56 1.80 2.12
CA VAL A 174 -1.95 0.84 3.14
C VAL A 174 -3.46 0.90 3.35
N SER A 175 -4.15 -0.21 3.13
CA SER A 175 -5.57 -0.36 3.49
C SER A 175 -5.70 -0.92 4.88
N VAL A 176 -6.71 -0.46 5.61
CA VAL A 176 -7.02 -0.94 6.96
C VAL A 176 -8.38 -1.62 6.94
N VAL A 177 -8.41 -2.85 7.45
CA VAL A 177 -9.63 -3.66 7.57
C VAL A 177 -9.79 -4.16 9.01
N ASP A 178 -10.97 -4.62 9.34
CA ASP A 178 -11.20 -5.39 10.57
C ASP A 178 -10.74 -6.85 10.40
N GLU A 179 -10.85 -7.66 11.47
CA GLU A 179 -10.49 -9.08 11.44
C GLU A 179 -11.33 -9.90 10.43
N ALA A 180 -12.50 -9.39 10.03
CA ALA A 180 -13.37 -10.01 9.03
C ALA A 180 -13.04 -9.56 7.59
N GLY A 181 -12.12 -8.63 7.41
CA GLY A 181 -11.75 -8.07 6.11
C GLY A 181 -12.63 -6.90 5.66
N SER A 182 -13.50 -6.37 6.53
CA SER A 182 -14.32 -5.21 6.18
C SER A 182 -13.49 -3.92 6.26
N PRO A 183 -13.54 -3.05 5.23
CA PRO A 183 -12.80 -1.81 5.24
C PRO A 183 -13.19 -0.91 6.42
N LEU A 184 -12.19 -0.35 7.08
CA LEU A 184 -12.36 0.61 8.17
C LEU A 184 -11.95 2.01 7.74
N ALA A 185 -12.76 2.99 8.13
CA ALA A 185 -12.37 4.39 8.07
C ALA A 185 -11.36 4.68 9.19
N VAL A 186 -10.21 5.20 8.85
CA VAL A 186 -9.10 5.37 9.79
C VAL A 186 -8.95 6.82 10.25
N PRO A 187 -8.68 7.08 11.54
CA PRO A 187 -8.53 8.42 12.05
C PRO A 187 -7.21 9.04 11.59
N LEU A 188 -7.29 10.32 11.22
CA LEU A 188 -6.15 11.16 10.84
C LEU A 188 -5.73 12.08 11.98
N PRO A 189 -4.49 12.62 11.95
CA PRO A 189 -4.00 13.56 12.95
C PRO A 189 -4.83 14.84 13.09
N ASP A 190 -5.56 15.24 12.05
CA ASP A 190 -6.43 16.41 12.03
C ASP A 190 -7.87 16.12 12.52
N GLY A 191 -8.14 14.89 12.97
CA GLY A 191 -9.43 14.45 13.48
C GLY A 191 -10.43 14.01 12.41
N ARG A 192 -10.07 14.05 11.13
CA ARG A 192 -10.89 13.50 10.05
C ARG A 192 -10.77 11.98 9.98
N LEU A 193 -11.74 11.35 9.33
CA LEU A 193 -11.67 9.94 8.97
C LEU A 193 -11.33 9.80 7.49
N LEU A 194 -10.45 8.86 7.20
CA LEU A 194 -10.02 8.51 5.85
C LEU A 194 -10.77 7.24 5.41
N ASP A 195 -11.38 7.28 4.24
CA ASP A 195 -12.17 6.20 3.63
C ASP A 195 -11.49 5.58 2.39
N ARG A 196 -10.22 5.91 2.16
CA ARG A 196 -9.34 5.40 1.12
C ARG A 196 -8.08 4.78 1.74
N PRO A 197 -7.26 4.05 0.96
CA PRO A 197 -5.95 3.62 1.45
C PRO A 197 -5.10 4.79 1.95
N ALA A 198 -4.48 4.59 3.10
CA ALA A 198 -3.63 5.58 3.74
C ALA A 198 -2.24 5.64 3.08
N THR A 199 -1.62 6.81 3.12
CA THR A 199 -0.28 7.08 2.61
C THR A 199 0.58 7.73 3.68
N ALA A 200 1.91 7.78 3.48
CA ALA A 200 2.82 8.48 4.38
C ALA A 200 2.44 9.95 4.58
N LEU A 201 1.90 10.60 3.55
CA LEU A 201 1.51 12.02 3.62
C LEU A 201 0.38 12.28 4.62
N ASP A 202 -0.50 11.31 4.82
CA ASP A 202 -1.64 11.42 5.73
C ASP A 202 -1.19 11.51 7.20
N TYR A 203 0.00 10.98 7.51
CA TYR A 203 0.58 10.96 8.86
C TYR A 203 1.88 11.76 9.00
N ALA A 204 2.31 12.46 7.95
CA ALA A 204 3.57 13.20 7.94
C ALA A 204 3.67 14.26 9.05
N SER A 205 2.53 14.82 9.48
CA SER A 205 2.48 15.81 10.57
C SER A 205 2.86 15.26 11.93
N LEU A 206 2.86 13.94 12.11
CA LEU A 206 3.30 13.27 13.34
C LEU A 206 4.82 13.13 13.43
N ILE A 207 5.56 13.26 12.31
CA ILE A 207 7.00 13.06 12.30
C ILE A 207 7.70 14.16 13.10
N ARG A 208 8.59 13.75 14.00
CA ARG A 208 9.44 14.63 14.77
C ARG A 208 10.91 14.39 14.40
N ALA A 209 11.70 15.46 14.41
CA ALA A 209 13.14 15.33 14.30
C ALA A 209 13.72 14.69 15.56
N ILE A 210 14.82 13.95 15.38
CA ILE A 210 15.60 13.34 16.47
C ILE A 210 16.33 14.43 17.26
#